data_eb9d4fed82c73845d7025d36e7296371
#
_entry.id   eb9d4fed82c73845d7025d36e7296371
#
_cell.length_a   1.000
_cell.length_b   1.000
_cell.length_c   1.000
_cell.angle_alpha   90.00
_cell.angle_beta   90.00
_cell.angle_gamma   90.00
#
_symmetry.space_group_name_H-M   'P 1'
#
loop_
_entity.id
_entity.type
_entity.pdbx_description
1 polymer ?
#
loop_
_entity_poly.entity_id
_entity_poly.type
_entity_poly.pdbx_seq_one_letter_code
_entity_poly.pdbx_strand_id
1 'polypeptide(L)'
;MAANPWPEARPLIIHAQMTRKDQIDRMAQLGVTPSFFSAHTYYWGDRHAAIFMGPERAANMSPARWALDAGVRFSSHLDTPVTPMLPLQAVWSQVERESTGGVVIGPAQRIGRMPALRAVTIDAAWQVFMEDEIGSIESGKRADLVVLSENPLTAEDIRGIKV
;
A
#
# COMPACT_ATOMS: atom_id res chain seq x y z
N MET A 1 4.14 -9.37 21.63
CA MET A 1 5.18 -9.83 20.72
C MET A 1 6.56 -9.84 21.41
N ALA A 2 7.06 -8.75 21.98
CA ALA A 2 8.36 -8.78 22.65
C ALA A 2 8.44 -9.79 23.82
N ALA A 3 7.35 -9.96 24.58
CA ALA A 3 7.27 -10.89 25.70
C ALA A 3 6.95 -12.35 25.28
N ASN A 4 6.50 -12.57 24.06
CA ASN A 4 6.12 -13.88 23.56
C ASN A 4 6.42 -13.95 22.04
N PRO A 5 7.69 -14.06 21.65
CA PRO A 5 8.12 -13.99 20.27
C PRO A 5 7.60 -15.19 19.46
N TRP A 6 6.93 -14.88 18.36
CA TRP A 6 6.56 -15.85 17.34
C TRP A 6 7.03 -15.31 15.98
N PRO A 7 8.29 -15.58 15.60
CA PRO A 7 8.90 -14.97 14.41
C PRO A 7 8.15 -15.21 13.10
N GLU A 8 7.46 -16.35 13.01
CA GLU A 8 6.72 -16.76 11.80
C GLU A 8 5.29 -16.25 11.75
N ALA A 9 4.81 -15.53 12.77
CA ALA A 9 3.41 -15.14 12.88
C ALA A 9 2.97 -14.09 11.83
N ARG A 10 3.90 -13.32 11.25
CA ARG A 10 3.64 -12.23 10.28
C ARG A 10 2.46 -11.35 10.73
N PRO A 11 2.49 -10.76 11.94
CA PRO A 11 1.37 -9.99 12.45
C PRO A 11 1.09 -8.80 11.56
N LEU A 12 -0.20 -8.54 11.31
CA LEU A 12 -0.70 -7.58 10.37
C LEU A 12 -1.54 -6.51 11.06
N ILE A 13 -1.33 -5.23 10.70
CA ILE A 13 -2.20 -4.12 11.10
C ILE A 13 -2.94 -3.64 9.85
N ILE A 14 -4.25 -3.85 9.84
CA ILE A 14 -5.13 -3.42 8.75
C ILE A 14 -5.31 -1.90 8.78
N HIS A 15 -5.40 -1.28 7.60
CA HIS A 15 -5.45 0.16 7.31
C HIS A 15 -4.18 0.91 7.70
N ALA A 16 -3.75 0.84 8.94
CA ALA A 16 -2.55 1.53 9.46
C ALA A 16 -2.46 3.01 9.01
N GLN A 17 -3.63 3.65 8.80
CA GLN A 17 -3.75 4.93 8.11
C GLN A 17 -2.99 6.05 8.81
N MET A 18 -3.09 6.12 10.13
CA MET A 18 -2.51 7.19 10.95
C MET A 18 -1.26 6.75 11.71
N THR A 19 -0.55 5.76 11.18
CA THR A 19 0.69 5.26 11.78
C THR A 19 1.76 6.35 11.75
N ARG A 20 2.35 6.63 12.93
CA ARG A 20 3.45 7.58 13.06
C ARG A 20 4.80 6.93 12.72
N LYS A 21 5.79 7.79 12.46
CA LYS A 21 7.15 7.31 12.13
C LYS A 21 7.73 6.39 13.20
N ASP A 22 7.60 6.75 14.48
CA ASP A 22 8.07 5.93 15.62
C ASP A 22 7.37 4.56 15.68
N GLN A 23 6.11 4.48 15.26
CA GLN A 23 5.37 3.22 15.19
C GLN A 23 5.83 2.37 14.01
N ILE A 24 6.15 2.96 12.86
CA ILE A 24 6.78 2.24 11.74
C ILE A 24 8.13 1.64 12.18
N ASP A 25 8.96 2.42 12.85
CA ASP A 25 10.25 1.94 13.35
C ASP A 25 10.05 0.78 14.37
N ARG A 26 9.00 0.87 15.18
CA ARG A 26 8.64 -0.21 16.10
C ARG A 26 8.10 -1.45 15.38
N MET A 27 7.36 -1.28 14.28
CA MET A 27 6.93 -2.40 13.42
C MET A 27 8.14 -3.14 12.85
N ALA A 28 9.16 -2.42 12.35
CA ALA A 28 10.41 -3.02 11.87
C ALA A 28 11.06 -3.90 12.93
N GLN A 29 11.16 -3.40 14.17
CA GLN A 29 11.77 -4.14 15.30
C GLN A 29 10.99 -5.40 15.70
N LEU A 30 9.66 -5.38 15.53
CA LEU A 30 8.77 -6.45 15.98
C LEU A 30 8.34 -7.41 14.87
N GLY A 31 8.76 -7.19 13.63
CA GLY A 31 8.30 -7.97 12.48
C GLY A 31 6.79 -7.80 12.19
N VAL A 32 6.22 -6.66 12.60
CA VAL A 32 4.81 -6.31 12.30
C VAL A 32 4.73 -5.64 10.95
N THR A 33 3.72 -5.98 10.15
CA THR A 33 3.53 -5.41 8.81
C THR A 33 2.20 -4.69 8.69
N PRO A 34 2.14 -3.52 8.03
CA PRO A 34 0.88 -2.86 7.73
C PRO A 34 0.29 -3.35 6.41
N SER A 35 -1.03 -3.35 6.32
CA SER A 35 -1.77 -3.35 5.07
C SER A 35 -2.43 -1.98 4.93
N PHE A 36 -1.91 -1.14 4.05
CA PHE A 36 -2.41 0.23 3.91
C PHE A 36 -3.67 0.27 3.05
N PHE A 37 -4.68 1.01 3.48
CA PHE A 37 -5.77 1.40 2.61
C PHE A 37 -5.37 2.69 1.87
N SER A 38 -4.51 2.57 0.87
CA SER A 38 -3.92 3.70 0.17
C SER A 38 -4.93 4.57 -0.59
N ALA A 39 -6.04 3.99 -1.01
CA ALA A 39 -7.15 4.71 -1.66
C ALA A 39 -7.82 5.77 -0.76
N HIS A 40 -7.62 5.75 0.57
CA HIS A 40 -8.02 6.84 1.46
C HIS A 40 -7.48 8.20 0.99
N THR A 41 -6.25 8.23 0.49
CA THR A 41 -5.64 9.47 -0.04
C THR A 41 -6.44 10.02 -1.19
N TYR A 42 -6.88 9.17 -2.12
CA TYR A 42 -7.66 9.58 -3.28
C TYR A 42 -9.07 10.01 -2.90
N TYR A 43 -9.84 9.12 -2.26
CA TYR A 43 -11.27 9.36 -2.03
C TYR A 43 -11.56 10.39 -0.94
N TRP A 44 -10.74 10.47 0.08
CA TRP A 44 -11.02 11.28 1.29
C TRP A 44 -9.87 12.20 1.71
N GLY A 45 -8.80 12.28 0.92
CA GLY A 45 -7.62 13.10 1.27
C GLY A 45 -7.94 14.54 1.61
N ASP A 46 -8.78 15.18 0.79
CA ASP A 46 -9.21 16.57 1.02
C ASP A 46 -9.96 16.73 2.35
N ARG A 47 -10.89 15.80 2.65
CA ARG A 47 -11.65 15.83 3.89
C ARG A 47 -10.78 15.56 5.11
N HIS A 48 -9.83 14.65 4.99
CA HIS A 48 -8.87 14.37 6.04
C HIS A 48 -8.01 15.59 6.33
N ALA A 49 -7.54 16.27 5.31
CA ALA A 49 -6.72 17.47 5.46
C ALA A 49 -7.52 18.66 6.02
N ALA A 50 -8.75 18.90 5.51
CA ALA A 50 -9.51 20.08 5.82
C ALA A 50 -10.33 19.95 7.13
N ILE A 51 -10.83 18.75 7.48
CA ILE A 51 -11.85 18.58 8.51
C ILE A 51 -11.37 17.70 9.67
N PHE A 52 -10.84 16.48 9.36
CA PHE A 52 -10.68 15.47 10.41
C PHE A 52 -9.32 15.48 11.09
N MET A 53 -8.25 15.77 10.36
CA MET A 53 -6.87 15.57 10.84
C MET A 53 -6.02 16.83 10.83
N GLY A 54 -6.39 17.79 9.97
CA GLY A 54 -5.53 18.90 9.58
C GLY A 54 -4.46 18.48 8.57
N PRO A 55 -3.88 19.46 7.84
CA PRO A 55 -3.00 19.18 6.70
C PRO A 55 -1.72 18.42 7.08
N GLU A 56 -1.15 18.72 8.23
CA GLU A 56 0.11 18.12 8.69
C GLU A 56 -0.03 16.61 8.94
N ARG A 57 -1.09 16.19 9.66
CA ARG A 57 -1.33 14.76 9.93
C ARG A 57 -1.80 14.03 8.68
N ALA A 58 -2.68 14.64 7.89
CA ALA A 58 -3.14 14.06 6.64
C ALA A 58 -2.00 13.83 5.63
N ALA A 59 -0.99 14.68 5.60
CA ALA A 59 0.19 14.51 4.78
C ALA A 59 0.93 13.19 5.04
N ASN A 60 0.81 12.65 6.25
CA ASN A 60 1.48 11.42 6.66
C ASN A 60 0.54 10.20 6.73
N MET A 61 -0.71 10.29 6.26
CA MET A 61 -1.58 9.13 6.25
C MET A 61 -1.10 8.06 5.27
N SER A 62 -1.32 6.78 5.60
CA SER A 62 -0.84 5.63 4.84
C SER A 62 0.64 5.79 4.47
N PRO A 63 1.56 5.78 5.45
CA PRO A 63 2.95 6.24 5.29
C PRO A 63 3.84 5.17 4.62
N ALA A 64 3.56 4.86 3.36
CA ALA A 64 4.26 3.83 2.58
C ALA A 64 5.76 4.15 2.41
N ARG A 65 6.12 5.43 2.29
CA ARG A 65 7.53 5.83 2.19
C ARG A 65 8.30 5.51 3.46
N TRP A 66 7.74 5.83 4.63
CA TRP A 66 8.39 5.49 5.90
C TRP A 66 8.51 3.99 6.10
N ALA A 67 7.51 3.21 5.69
CA ALA A 67 7.58 1.75 5.75
C ALA A 67 8.71 1.22 4.86
N LEU A 68 8.80 1.71 3.62
CA LEU A 68 9.83 1.33 2.68
C LEU A 68 11.24 1.67 3.20
N ASP A 69 11.43 2.89 3.72
CA ASP A 69 12.72 3.37 4.25
C ASP A 69 13.15 2.58 5.50
N ALA A 70 12.21 2.13 6.31
CA ALA A 70 12.47 1.31 7.49
C ALA A 70 12.62 -0.19 7.18
N GLY A 71 12.52 -0.60 5.90
CA GLY A 71 12.57 -2.00 5.49
C GLY A 71 11.35 -2.83 5.96
N VAL A 72 10.26 -2.17 6.31
CA VAL A 72 9.01 -2.83 6.69
C VAL A 72 8.26 -3.24 5.43
N ARG A 73 8.03 -4.55 5.28
CA ARG A 73 7.16 -5.07 4.23
C ARG A 73 5.73 -4.63 4.48
N PHE A 74 5.01 -4.24 3.44
CA PHE A 74 3.61 -3.82 3.52
C PHE A 74 2.83 -4.26 2.30
N SER A 75 1.51 -4.37 2.44
CA SER A 75 0.59 -4.50 1.32
C SER A 75 -0.29 -3.26 1.18
N SER A 76 -1.03 -3.23 0.09
CA SER A 76 -2.08 -2.23 -0.14
C SER A 76 -3.38 -2.93 -0.50
N HIS A 77 -4.48 -2.51 0.13
CA HIS A 77 -5.82 -3.03 -0.12
C HIS A 77 -6.81 -1.91 -0.49
N LEU A 78 -8.00 -2.30 -0.89
CA LEU A 78 -9.06 -1.42 -1.37
C LEU A 78 -10.29 -1.42 -0.47
N ASP A 79 -10.33 -2.32 0.52
CA ASP A 79 -11.43 -2.47 1.47
C ASP A 79 -12.80 -2.64 0.78
N THR A 80 -12.80 -3.37 -0.34
CA THR A 80 -14.02 -3.62 -1.13
C THR A 80 -15.11 -4.28 -0.27
N PRO A 81 -16.35 -3.76 -0.26
CA PRO A 81 -16.95 -2.83 -1.23
C PRO A 81 -16.88 -1.34 -0.86
N VAL A 82 -16.10 -0.93 0.13
CA VAL A 82 -15.93 0.47 0.53
C VAL A 82 -15.39 1.30 -0.65
N THR A 83 -14.44 0.75 -1.39
CA THR A 83 -14.02 1.28 -2.69
C THR A 83 -14.14 0.19 -3.77
N PRO A 84 -14.20 0.58 -5.05
CA PRO A 84 -14.20 -0.38 -6.15
C PRO A 84 -12.95 -1.29 -6.15
N MET A 85 -13.10 -2.53 -6.63
CA MET A 85 -11.98 -3.47 -6.79
C MET A 85 -11.11 -3.07 -7.98
N LEU A 86 -10.26 -2.08 -7.78
CA LEU A 86 -9.36 -1.49 -8.78
C LEU A 86 -7.90 -1.51 -8.27
N PRO A 87 -7.16 -2.63 -8.37
CA PRO A 87 -5.79 -2.74 -7.83
C PRO A 87 -4.84 -1.66 -8.36
N LEU A 88 -4.96 -1.26 -9.63
CA LEU A 88 -4.14 -0.19 -10.21
C LEU A 88 -4.45 1.18 -9.59
N GLN A 89 -5.68 1.41 -9.09
CA GLN A 89 -6.00 2.60 -8.30
C GLN A 89 -5.25 2.61 -6.95
N ALA A 90 -5.09 1.46 -6.31
CA ALA A 90 -4.30 1.37 -5.09
C ALA A 90 -2.81 1.67 -5.35
N VAL A 91 -2.27 1.18 -6.47
CA VAL A 91 -0.90 1.50 -6.94
C VAL A 91 -0.77 3.00 -7.19
N TRP A 92 -1.67 3.57 -8.00
CA TRP A 92 -1.68 4.98 -8.35
C TRP A 92 -1.75 5.88 -7.10
N SER A 93 -2.61 5.53 -6.14
CA SER A 93 -2.77 6.30 -4.90
C SER A 93 -1.49 6.37 -4.06
N GLN A 94 -0.62 5.37 -4.11
CA GLN A 94 0.67 5.37 -3.43
C GLN A 94 1.73 6.17 -4.19
N VAL A 95 1.65 6.17 -5.52
CA VAL A 95 2.62 6.84 -6.41
C VAL A 95 2.31 8.33 -6.50
N GLU A 96 1.07 8.70 -6.79
CA GLU A 96 0.70 10.10 -7.04
C GLU A 96 0.19 10.82 -5.80
N ARG A 97 -0.49 10.11 -4.90
CA ARG A 97 -1.08 10.67 -3.67
C ARG A 97 -2.00 11.88 -3.94
N GLU A 98 -2.62 11.89 -5.08
CA GLU A 98 -3.57 12.93 -5.48
C GLU A 98 -4.99 12.56 -5.03
N SER A 99 -5.73 13.54 -4.52
CA SER A 99 -7.12 13.37 -4.10
C SER A 99 -8.08 13.55 -5.29
N THR A 100 -9.37 13.26 -5.06
CA THR A 100 -10.44 13.56 -6.04
C THR A 100 -10.57 15.05 -6.34
N GLY A 101 -10.10 15.94 -5.46
CA GLY A 101 -10.03 17.39 -5.67
C GLY A 101 -8.78 17.86 -6.41
N GLY A 102 -7.89 16.95 -6.84
CA GLY A 102 -6.64 17.29 -7.54
C GLY A 102 -5.53 17.80 -6.60
N VAL A 103 -5.68 17.60 -5.29
CA VAL A 103 -4.68 18.04 -4.31
C VAL A 103 -3.73 16.89 -3.97
N VAL A 104 -2.43 17.14 -4.04
CA VAL A 104 -1.41 16.14 -3.61
C VAL A 104 -1.31 16.12 -2.10
N ILE A 105 -1.66 14.99 -1.50
CA ILE A 105 -1.67 14.80 -0.05
C ILE A 105 -0.36 14.15 0.42
N GLY A 106 0.54 14.96 0.98
CA GLY A 106 1.80 14.51 1.54
C GLY A 106 2.75 13.87 0.52
N PRO A 107 3.32 14.65 -0.41
CA PRO A 107 4.20 14.14 -1.47
C PRO A 107 5.45 13.42 -0.94
N ALA A 108 5.86 13.70 0.28
CA ALA A 108 6.99 13.02 0.93
C ALA A 108 6.71 11.52 1.21
N GLN A 109 5.46 11.10 1.18
CA GLN A 109 5.07 9.70 1.35
C GLN A 109 4.88 8.95 0.02
N ARG A 110 5.18 9.56 -1.12
CA ARG A 110 5.19 8.89 -2.42
C ARG A 110 6.22 7.77 -2.47
N ILE A 111 5.87 6.68 -3.13
CA ILE A 111 6.79 5.58 -3.44
C ILE A 111 6.84 5.34 -4.95
N GLY A 112 7.85 4.61 -5.41
CA GLY A 112 7.95 4.24 -6.82
C GLY A 112 6.90 3.21 -7.23
N ARG A 113 6.69 3.06 -8.53
CA ARG A 113 5.71 2.14 -9.12
C ARG A 113 5.99 0.67 -8.79
N MET A 114 7.26 0.26 -8.83
CA MET A 114 7.62 -1.13 -8.54
C MET A 114 7.27 -1.54 -7.10
N PRO A 115 7.68 -0.83 -6.03
CA PRO A 115 7.23 -1.18 -4.68
C PRO A 115 5.71 -1.07 -4.50
N ALA A 116 5.02 -0.15 -5.19
CA ALA A 116 3.56 -0.07 -5.15
C ALA A 116 2.87 -1.27 -5.83
N LEU A 117 3.42 -1.78 -6.94
CA LEU A 117 2.96 -3.02 -7.58
C LEU A 117 3.22 -4.24 -6.69
N ARG A 118 4.39 -4.33 -6.07
CA ARG A 118 4.69 -5.40 -5.13
C ARG A 118 3.71 -5.43 -3.96
N ALA A 119 3.29 -4.26 -3.48
CA ALA A 119 2.35 -4.15 -2.36
C ALA A 119 0.94 -4.72 -2.66
N VAL A 120 0.55 -4.82 -3.93
CA VAL A 120 -0.72 -5.44 -4.35
C VAL A 120 -0.55 -6.84 -4.96
N THR A 121 0.67 -7.38 -4.98
CA THR A 121 1.01 -8.70 -5.54
C THR A 121 1.79 -9.54 -4.54
N ILE A 122 3.09 -9.69 -4.71
CA ILE A 122 3.92 -10.61 -3.92
C ILE A 122 3.98 -10.24 -2.42
N ASP A 123 3.96 -8.96 -2.06
CA ASP A 123 4.01 -8.57 -0.65
C ASP A 123 2.64 -8.80 0.04
N ALA A 124 1.53 -8.70 -0.71
CA ALA A 124 0.21 -9.11 -0.24
C ALA A 124 0.12 -10.64 -0.08
N ALA A 125 0.62 -11.40 -1.05
CA ALA A 125 0.68 -12.86 -0.97
C ALA A 125 1.49 -13.31 0.26
N TRP A 126 2.63 -12.67 0.51
CA TRP A 126 3.48 -12.97 1.67
C TRP A 126 2.75 -12.73 3.01
N GLN A 127 1.94 -11.69 3.13
CA GLN A 127 1.20 -11.42 4.37
C GLN A 127 0.18 -12.51 4.72
N VAL A 128 -0.28 -13.28 3.74
CA VAL A 128 -1.24 -14.38 3.91
C VAL A 128 -0.61 -15.77 3.71
N PHE A 129 0.72 -15.87 3.71
CA PHE A 129 1.48 -17.12 3.56
C PHE A 129 1.24 -17.84 2.23
N MET A 130 1.01 -17.10 1.16
CA MET A 130 0.78 -17.63 -0.19
C MET A 130 1.85 -17.22 -1.20
N GLU A 131 2.96 -16.67 -0.78
CA GLU A 131 4.03 -16.19 -1.68
C GLU A 131 4.69 -17.30 -2.51
N ASP A 132 4.60 -18.54 -2.07
CA ASP A 132 5.09 -19.70 -2.82
C ASP A 132 4.10 -20.20 -3.87
N GLU A 133 2.84 -19.73 -3.81
CA GLU A 133 1.76 -20.16 -4.72
C GLU A 133 1.37 -19.06 -5.72
N ILE A 134 1.36 -17.78 -5.29
CA ILE A 134 0.86 -16.63 -6.07
C ILE A 134 1.72 -15.37 -5.87
N GLY A 135 1.36 -14.29 -6.56
CA GLY A 135 1.92 -12.95 -6.36
C GLY A 135 3.13 -12.62 -7.21
N SER A 136 3.72 -13.60 -7.89
CA SER A 136 4.82 -13.39 -8.86
C SER A 136 4.75 -14.41 -9.99
N ILE A 137 5.39 -14.09 -11.11
CA ILE A 137 5.49 -15.00 -12.28
C ILE A 137 6.76 -15.82 -12.12
N GLU A 138 6.63 -16.99 -11.54
CA GLU A 138 7.71 -17.93 -11.28
C GLU A 138 7.27 -19.37 -11.58
N SER A 139 8.22 -20.22 -11.98
CA SER A 139 7.93 -21.65 -12.23
C SER A 139 7.42 -22.34 -10.96
N GLY A 140 6.33 -23.07 -11.10
CA GLY A 140 5.70 -23.79 -9.98
C GLY A 140 4.56 -23.04 -9.29
N LYS A 141 4.41 -21.74 -9.52
CA LYS A 141 3.28 -20.95 -9.01
C LYS A 141 2.07 -21.05 -9.92
N ARG A 142 0.90 -20.71 -9.37
CA ARG A 142 -0.36 -20.63 -10.12
C ARG A 142 -0.25 -19.56 -11.21
N ALA A 143 -0.85 -19.84 -12.36
CA ALA A 143 -0.91 -18.90 -13.48
C ALA A 143 -2.04 -17.87 -13.31
N ASP A 144 -2.10 -17.21 -12.14
CA ASP A 144 -3.01 -16.10 -11.89
C ASP A 144 -2.42 -14.85 -12.57
N LEU A 145 -2.67 -14.73 -13.87
CA LEU A 145 -2.05 -13.74 -14.75
C LEU A 145 -3.08 -12.77 -15.28
N VAL A 146 -2.64 -11.55 -15.51
CA VAL A 146 -3.41 -10.50 -16.17
C VAL A 146 -2.60 -9.91 -17.32
N VAL A 147 -3.25 -9.67 -18.45
CA VAL A 147 -2.65 -8.97 -19.60
C VAL A 147 -3.10 -7.52 -19.54
N LEU A 148 -2.14 -6.63 -19.50
CA LEU A 148 -2.37 -5.18 -19.41
C LEU A 148 -2.16 -4.52 -20.78
N SER A 149 -2.97 -3.49 -21.10
CA SER A 149 -2.83 -2.74 -22.36
C SER A 149 -1.52 -1.95 -22.45
N GLU A 150 -0.90 -1.62 -21.31
CA GLU A 150 0.34 -0.86 -21.22
C GLU A 150 1.19 -1.35 -20.05
N ASN A 151 2.48 -1.03 -20.11
CA ASN A 151 3.40 -1.35 -19.02
C ASN A 151 3.13 -0.42 -17.81
N PRO A 152 2.70 -0.94 -16.65
CA PRO A 152 2.35 -0.12 -15.48
C PRO A 152 3.54 0.63 -14.87
N LEU A 153 4.78 0.24 -15.22
CA LEU A 153 5.98 0.95 -14.77
C LEU A 153 6.26 2.22 -15.56
N THR A 154 5.75 2.33 -16.79
CA THR A 154 6.09 3.43 -17.71
C THR A 154 4.88 4.16 -18.29
N ALA A 155 3.66 3.64 -18.13
CA ALA A 155 2.44 4.27 -18.59
C ALA A 155 2.30 5.71 -18.05
N GLU A 156 1.73 6.61 -18.83
CA GLU A 156 1.50 8.00 -18.40
C GLU A 156 0.51 8.05 -17.22
N ASP A 157 -0.64 7.39 -17.34
CA ASP A 157 -1.60 7.22 -16.25
C ASP A 157 -1.87 5.73 -15.99
N ILE A 158 -1.45 5.25 -14.80
CA ILE A 158 -1.66 3.87 -14.39
C ILE A 158 -3.15 3.49 -14.37
N ARG A 159 -4.04 4.43 -14.07
CA ARG A 159 -5.50 4.19 -14.01
C ARG A 159 -6.14 3.99 -15.38
N GLY A 160 -5.50 4.50 -16.45
CA GLY A 160 -5.95 4.33 -17.84
C GLY A 160 -5.69 2.93 -18.40
N ILE A 161 -4.83 2.14 -17.74
CA ILE A 161 -4.47 0.79 -18.17
C ILE A 161 -5.69 -0.12 -18.10
N LYS A 162 -5.98 -0.82 -19.20
CA LYS A 162 -7.06 -1.81 -19.30
C LYS A 162 -6.51 -3.22 -19.08
N VAL A 163 -7.39 -4.04 -18.52
CA VAL A 163 -7.20 -5.48 -18.36
C VAL A 163 -7.96 -6.19 -19.47
#